data_f03e8710b0752ff894b03dd4528933d0
#
_entry.id   f03e8710b0752ff894b03dd4528933d0
#
_cell.length_a   1.000
_cell.length_b   1.000
_cell.length_c   1.000
_cell.angle_alpha   90.00
_cell.angle_beta   90.00
_cell.angle_gamma   90.00
#
_symmetry.space_group_name_H-M   'P 1'
#
loop_
_entity.id
_entity.type
_entity.pdbx_description
1 polymer ?
#
loop_
_entity_poly.entity_id
_entity_poly.type
_entity_poly.pdbx_seq_one_letter_code
_entity_poly.pdbx_strand_id
1 'polypeptide(L)'
;LTIALAWSVLGIGIGLGAWWAYRELGWGGWWFWDPVENASLLPWLVLTALLHAAPQAKTRQTFYRCALLYSFLAWTLCWLGTFLVRSGLLISVHSFVSDTFRGFLLLVMLMIHTVFLAVLWRRATFPPAQDPPIALGSRPFLMGMQNYLVLGTAALVGLGLFYPFFALSVFHDALSVGAGFYNQTVLPLMALSIGVLVFLPGGVKFWTVKTMGITLILAVILAAVLPMSGWAQLWALLPASLLVSVLAEARRVKIARTLGHLAMPLFAIAILGYGYGQKDVALDLKTNTPVVFQGETLTLRRVFTQDFPMYTALLAEVDRVHGKRQSTLTLAKRHYKTRKTVTSEMTLTQTPWQDQGFLLAGLSEDGQQISVRVHIRPGMTLLWASFAMMGLGGLAAAWRQR
;
A
#
# COMPACT_ATOMS: atom_id res chain seq x y z
N LEU A 1 5.02 23.24 5.72
CA LEU A 1 5.63 22.94 4.42
C LEU A 1 6.39 21.60 4.47
N THR A 2 7.40 21.47 5.30
CA THR A 2 8.32 20.31 5.35
C THR A 2 7.62 18.98 5.62
N ILE A 3 6.67 18.95 6.57
CA ILE A 3 5.93 17.74 6.94
C ILE A 3 5.11 17.20 5.77
N ALA A 4 4.34 18.08 5.11
CA ALA A 4 3.50 17.66 3.98
C ALA A 4 4.35 17.20 2.79
N LEU A 5 5.50 17.87 2.54
CA LEU A 5 6.44 17.46 1.50
C LEU A 5 7.06 16.09 1.80
N ALA A 6 7.57 15.87 3.01
CA ALA A 6 8.16 14.60 3.42
C ALA A 6 7.14 13.45 3.32
N TRP A 7 5.92 13.66 3.83
CA TRP A 7 4.82 12.70 3.75
C TRP A 7 4.48 12.34 2.30
N SER A 8 4.38 13.35 1.41
CA SER A 8 4.04 13.14 0.00
C SER A 8 5.13 12.41 -0.75
N VAL A 9 6.39 12.82 -0.59
CA VAL A 9 7.53 12.21 -1.30
C VAL A 9 7.69 10.75 -0.87
N LEU A 10 7.58 10.48 0.44
CA LEU A 10 7.64 9.09 0.94
C LEU A 10 6.44 8.27 0.44
N GLY A 11 5.21 8.82 0.48
CA GLY A 11 4.01 8.14 -0.02
C GLY A 11 4.07 7.85 -1.52
N ILE A 12 4.58 8.79 -2.33
CA ILE A 12 4.83 8.57 -3.76
C ILE A 12 5.89 7.47 -3.95
N GLY A 13 6.96 7.48 -3.15
CA GLY A 13 7.99 6.45 -3.20
C GLY A 13 7.46 5.06 -2.90
N ILE A 14 6.62 4.91 -1.87
CA ILE A 14 5.93 3.66 -1.53
C ILE A 14 5.02 3.21 -2.68
N GLY A 15 4.20 4.12 -3.23
CA GLY A 15 3.29 3.81 -4.32
C GLY A 15 4.01 3.38 -5.61
N LEU A 16 5.12 4.06 -5.96
CA LEU A 16 5.96 3.69 -7.12
C LEU A 16 6.69 2.37 -6.90
N GLY A 17 7.16 2.10 -5.67
CA GLY A 17 7.77 0.81 -5.32
C GLY A 17 6.78 -0.34 -5.44
N ALA A 18 5.57 -0.19 -4.92
CA ALA A 18 4.48 -1.16 -5.04
C ALA A 18 4.07 -1.37 -6.51
N TRP A 19 3.97 -0.29 -7.29
CA TRP A 19 3.66 -0.36 -8.72
C TRP A 19 4.75 -1.08 -9.52
N TRP A 20 6.03 -0.82 -9.22
CA TRP A 20 7.15 -1.50 -9.83
C TRP A 20 7.12 -3.00 -9.50
N ALA A 21 6.96 -3.37 -8.22
CA ALA A 21 6.89 -4.76 -7.79
C ALA A 21 5.71 -5.50 -8.46
N TYR A 22 4.55 -4.85 -8.56
CA TYR A 22 3.38 -5.38 -9.24
C TYR A 22 3.65 -5.71 -10.71
N ARG A 23 4.40 -4.87 -11.42
CA ARG A 23 4.69 -5.06 -12.84
C ARG A 23 5.81 -6.05 -13.12
N GLU A 24 6.88 -6.00 -12.31
CA GLU A 24 8.14 -6.68 -12.64
C GLU A 24 8.29 -8.04 -11.96
N LEU A 25 7.76 -8.20 -10.74
CA LEU A 25 8.05 -9.39 -9.95
C LEU A 25 7.12 -10.57 -10.21
N GLY A 26 6.03 -10.36 -10.93
CA GLY A 26 5.12 -11.44 -11.31
C GLY A 26 4.37 -12.08 -10.16
N TRP A 27 4.31 -11.43 -8.98
CA TRP A 27 3.63 -12.01 -7.81
C TRP A 27 2.12 -11.87 -7.87
N GLY A 28 1.60 -11.08 -8.82
CA GLY A 28 0.18 -10.90 -9.03
C GLY A 28 -0.55 -10.09 -7.96
N GLY A 29 0.16 -9.29 -7.18
CA GLY A 29 -0.40 -8.40 -6.15
C GLY A 29 0.36 -7.10 -6.04
N TRP A 30 -0.22 -6.10 -5.36
CA TRP A 30 0.35 -4.76 -5.21
C TRP A 30 1.01 -4.55 -3.84
N TRP A 31 0.73 -5.40 -2.84
CA TRP A 31 1.26 -5.35 -1.49
C TRP A 31 1.27 -6.73 -0.86
N PHE A 32 2.39 -7.14 -0.29
CA PHE A 32 2.60 -8.49 0.22
C PHE A 32 2.94 -8.52 1.71
N TRP A 33 2.96 -7.38 2.37
CA TRP A 33 3.48 -7.24 3.73
C TRP A 33 4.94 -7.70 3.85
N ASP A 34 5.69 -7.54 2.76
CA ASP A 34 7.12 -7.82 2.75
C ASP A 34 7.85 -6.93 3.77
N PRO A 35 8.91 -7.43 4.45
CA PRO A 35 9.64 -6.64 5.44
C PRO A 35 10.14 -5.29 4.94
N VAL A 36 10.52 -5.14 3.68
CA VAL A 36 10.96 -3.86 3.09
C VAL A 36 9.77 -2.92 2.87
N GLU A 37 8.64 -3.45 2.41
CA GLU A 37 7.38 -2.70 2.31
C GLU A 37 6.98 -2.15 3.68
N ASN A 38 6.97 -3.03 4.70
CA ASN A 38 6.63 -2.68 6.07
C ASN A 38 7.58 -1.64 6.66
N ALA A 39 8.90 -1.77 6.43
CA ALA A 39 9.89 -0.81 6.88
C ALA A 39 9.69 0.59 6.30
N SER A 40 9.20 0.70 5.04
CA SER A 40 8.88 1.98 4.40
C SER A 40 7.54 2.56 4.87
N LEU A 41 6.58 1.70 5.21
CA LEU A 41 5.24 2.10 5.67
C LEU A 41 5.27 2.71 7.08
N LEU A 42 6.13 2.21 7.98
CA LEU A 42 6.23 2.68 9.36
C LEU A 42 6.43 4.20 9.48
N PRO A 43 7.46 4.82 8.89
CA PRO A 43 7.66 6.27 8.97
C PRO A 43 6.52 7.04 8.29
N TRP A 44 5.90 6.52 7.24
CA TRP A 44 4.78 7.17 6.57
C TRP A 44 3.53 7.23 7.45
N LEU A 45 3.23 6.16 8.20
CA LEU A 45 2.14 6.16 9.19
C LEU A 45 2.38 7.20 10.29
N VAL A 46 3.60 7.28 10.82
CA VAL A 46 3.94 8.27 11.85
C VAL A 46 3.90 9.69 11.27
N LEU A 47 4.36 9.91 10.04
CA LEU A 47 4.21 11.20 9.34
C LEU A 47 2.75 11.56 9.12
N THR A 48 1.86 10.58 8.91
CA THR A 48 0.41 10.81 8.81
C THR A 48 -0.15 11.34 10.13
N ALA A 49 0.21 10.73 11.25
CA ALA A 49 -0.15 11.24 12.58
C ALA A 49 0.41 12.65 12.84
N LEU A 50 1.67 12.89 12.46
CA LEU A 50 2.31 14.20 12.56
C LEU A 50 1.60 15.27 11.73
N LEU A 51 1.23 14.95 10.48
CA LEU A 51 0.52 15.85 9.58
C LEU A 51 -0.80 16.35 10.18
N HIS A 52 -1.47 15.50 10.95
CA HIS A 52 -2.72 15.84 11.63
C HIS A 52 -2.51 16.49 13.00
N ALA A 53 -1.45 16.16 13.73
CA ALA A 53 -1.14 16.75 15.02
C ALA A 53 -0.55 18.17 14.90
N ALA A 54 0.28 18.46 13.91
CA ALA A 54 1.01 19.71 13.76
C ALA A 54 0.11 20.97 13.66
N PRO A 55 -1.03 21.00 12.94
CA PRO A 55 -1.93 22.15 12.97
C PRO A 55 -2.57 22.39 14.34
N GLN A 56 -2.85 21.32 15.09
CA GLN A 56 -3.44 21.39 16.43
C GLN A 56 -2.43 21.86 17.47
N ALA A 57 -1.15 21.59 17.26
CA ALA A 57 -0.06 22.02 18.12
C ALA A 57 0.03 23.57 18.27
N LYS A 58 -0.54 24.33 17.32
CA LYS A 58 -0.60 25.79 17.39
C LYS A 58 -1.57 26.30 18.47
N THR A 59 -2.54 25.49 18.85
CA THR A 59 -3.62 25.91 19.78
C THR A 59 -3.66 25.05 21.04
N ARG A 60 -2.96 23.92 21.09
CA ARG A 60 -2.96 22.99 22.22
C ARG A 60 -1.57 22.44 22.50
N GLN A 61 -1.11 22.60 23.72
CA GLN A 61 0.20 22.12 24.18
C GLN A 61 0.33 20.59 24.12
N THR A 62 -0.74 19.87 24.39
CA THR A 62 -0.77 18.41 24.29
C THR A 62 -0.38 17.94 22.89
N PHE A 63 -0.95 18.55 21.84
CA PHE A 63 -0.60 18.21 20.47
C PHE A 63 0.81 18.67 20.06
N TYR A 64 1.35 19.72 20.69
CA TYR A 64 2.72 20.13 20.44
C TYR A 64 3.74 19.08 20.87
N ARG A 65 3.58 18.50 22.06
CA ARG A 65 4.42 17.39 22.53
C ARG A 65 4.31 16.16 21.61
N CYS A 66 3.07 15.81 21.23
CA CYS A 66 2.84 14.72 20.28
C CYS A 66 3.51 14.97 18.93
N ALA A 67 3.38 16.18 18.37
CA ALA A 67 3.98 16.54 17.10
C ALA A 67 5.52 16.44 17.13
N LEU A 68 6.14 16.89 18.23
CA LEU A 68 7.59 16.76 18.41
C LEU A 68 8.02 15.29 18.49
N LEU A 69 7.32 14.48 19.30
CA LEU A 69 7.58 13.04 19.41
C LEU A 69 7.44 12.33 18.06
N TYR A 70 6.36 12.60 17.32
CA TYR A 70 6.12 11.98 16.01
C TYR A 70 7.18 12.41 14.99
N SER A 71 7.67 13.65 15.07
CA SER A 71 8.78 14.12 14.22
C SER A 71 10.04 13.30 14.46
N PHE A 72 10.40 13.09 15.72
CA PHE A 72 11.57 12.30 16.10
C PHE A 72 11.40 10.84 15.71
N LEU A 73 10.24 10.27 15.97
CA LEU A 73 9.94 8.88 15.64
C LEU A 73 9.95 8.64 14.13
N ALA A 74 9.31 9.49 13.33
CA ALA A 74 9.29 9.36 11.87
C ALA A 74 10.70 9.40 11.28
N TRP A 75 11.53 10.32 11.76
CA TRP A 75 12.92 10.44 11.33
C TRP A 75 13.75 9.22 11.71
N THR A 76 13.64 8.75 12.96
CA THR A 76 14.33 7.54 13.43
C THR A 76 13.90 6.30 12.63
N LEU A 77 12.60 6.16 12.32
CA LEU A 77 12.09 5.04 11.52
C LEU A 77 12.59 5.07 10.08
N CYS A 78 12.82 6.25 9.48
CA CYS A 78 13.46 6.34 8.16
C CYS A 78 14.89 5.78 8.18
N TRP A 79 15.70 6.15 9.18
CA TRP A 79 17.04 5.62 9.36
C TRP A 79 17.04 4.13 9.64
N LEU A 80 16.15 3.67 10.51
CA LEU A 80 15.97 2.27 10.85
C LEU A 80 15.58 1.44 9.61
N GLY A 81 14.61 1.92 8.81
CA GLY A 81 14.21 1.25 7.56
C GLY A 81 15.38 1.14 6.58
N THR A 82 16.16 2.23 6.40
CA THR A 82 17.35 2.22 5.54
C THR A 82 18.41 1.22 6.03
N PHE A 83 18.65 1.18 7.35
CA PHE A 83 19.54 0.20 7.97
C PHE A 83 19.06 -1.22 7.72
N LEU A 84 17.81 -1.53 8.02
CA LEU A 84 17.24 -2.87 7.86
C LEU A 84 17.37 -3.39 6.42
N VAL A 85 17.05 -2.56 5.43
CA VAL A 85 17.12 -2.93 4.00
C VAL A 85 18.56 -3.17 3.53
N ARG A 86 19.54 -2.45 4.09
CA ARG A 86 20.95 -2.52 3.64
C ARG A 86 21.83 -3.45 4.46
N SER A 87 21.41 -3.78 5.68
CA SER A 87 22.18 -4.65 6.60
C SER A 87 22.22 -6.12 6.18
N GLY A 88 21.29 -6.55 5.31
CA GLY A 88 21.11 -7.97 5.00
C GLY A 88 20.41 -8.78 6.10
N LEU A 89 19.92 -8.13 7.16
CA LEU A 89 19.19 -8.79 8.24
C LEU A 89 17.79 -9.23 7.82
N LEU A 90 17.18 -8.53 6.85
CA LEU A 90 15.87 -8.86 6.36
C LEU A 90 15.95 -9.88 5.22
N ILE A 91 15.20 -10.96 5.35
CA ILE A 91 14.91 -11.87 4.25
C ILE A 91 13.75 -11.25 3.47
N SER A 92 14.07 -10.58 2.39
CA SER A 92 13.10 -9.90 1.53
C SER A 92 13.50 -10.03 0.07
N VAL A 93 12.50 -10.21 -0.77
CA VAL A 93 12.67 -10.22 -2.23
C VAL A 93 13.00 -8.84 -2.80
N HIS A 94 12.77 -7.76 -2.04
CA HIS A 94 13.20 -6.40 -2.35
C HIS A 94 14.63 -6.08 -1.87
N SER A 95 15.28 -7.00 -1.15
CA SER A 95 16.65 -6.82 -0.67
C SER A 95 17.67 -7.28 -1.72
N PHE A 96 17.91 -6.47 -2.74
CA PHE A 96 18.76 -6.84 -3.89
C PHE A 96 20.26 -6.86 -3.57
N VAL A 97 20.71 -6.07 -2.60
CA VAL A 97 22.12 -5.95 -2.23
C VAL A 97 22.24 -5.79 -0.72
N SER A 98 22.87 -6.75 -0.07
CA SER A 98 23.32 -6.64 1.32
C SER A 98 24.80 -6.28 1.32
N ASP A 99 25.19 -5.32 2.15
CA ASP A 99 26.57 -4.90 2.36
C ASP A 99 26.79 -4.70 3.86
N THR A 100 27.48 -5.63 4.47
CA THR A 100 27.71 -5.65 5.92
C THR A 100 28.40 -4.39 6.42
N PHE A 101 29.37 -3.86 5.66
CA PHE A 101 30.09 -2.64 6.06
C PHE A 101 29.19 -1.40 6.03
N ARG A 102 28.42 -1.22 4.94
CA ARG A 102 27.44 -0.14 4.84
C ARG A 102 26.32 -0.28 5.87
N GLY A 103 25.88 -1.51 6.13
CA GLY A 103 24.93 -1.81 7.20
C GLY A 103 25.46 -1.37 8.57
N PHE A 104 26.71 -1.69 8.90
CA PHE A 104 27.34 -1.24 10.14
C PHE A 104 27.41 0.29 10.25
N LEU A 105 27.83 0.99 9.19
CA LEU A 105 27.87 2.46 9.19
C LEU A 105 26.49 3.07 9.44
N LEU A 106 25.43 2.52 8.79
CA LEU A 106 24.06 2.96 9.00
C LEU A 106 23.58 2.72 10.43
N LEU A 107 23.98 1.61 11.06
CA LEU A 107 23.69 1.33 12.47
C LEU A 107 24.33 2.37 13.38
N VAL A 108 25.61 2.67 13.17
CA VAL A 108 26.32 3.70 13.95
C VAL A 108 25.64 5.06 13.80
N MET A 109 25.28 5.44 12.57
CA MET A 109 24.56 6.68 12.31
C MET A 109 23.18 6.69 13.00
N LEU A 110 22.44 5.58 12.97
CA LEU A 110 21.17 5.43 13.67
C LEU A 110 21.34 5.62 15.19
N MET A 111 22.36 5.01 15.77
CA MET A 111 22.65 5.14 17.20
C MET A 111 22.99 6.59 17.60
N ILE A 112 23.91 7.23 16.86
CA ILE A 112 24.27 8.64 17.09
C ILE A 112 23.03 9.53 16.99
N HIS A 113 22.24 9.33 15.96
CA HIS A 113 21.02 10.09 15.73
C HIS A 113 20.00 9.90 16.85
N THR A 114 19.75 8.66 17.27
CA THR A 114 18.81 8.35 18.36
C THR A 114 19.26 8.98 19.68
N VAL A 115 20.55 8.90 20.00
CA VAL A 115 21.12 9.56 21.19
C VAL A 115 20.96 11.08 21.10
N PHE A 116 21.26 11.68 19.93
CA PHE A 116 21.09 13.12 19.72
C PHE A 116 19.65 13.56 19.95
N LEU A 117 18.68 12.84 19.38
CA LEU A 117 17.24 13.14 19.57
C LEU A 117 16.81 12.95 21.04
N ALA A 118 17.31 11.92 21.72
CA ALA A 118 17.03 11.71 23.14
C ALA A 118 17.56 12.85 24.01
N VAL A 119 18.75 13.37 23.69
CA VAL A 119 19.32 14.55 24.37
C VAL A 119 18.48 15.79 24.09
N LEU A 120 18.07 16.02 22.85
CA LEU A 120 17.18 17.14 22.51
C LEU A 120 15.84 17.05 23.26
N TRP A 121 15.24 15.84 23.31
CA TRP A 121 14.01 15.59 24.05
C TRP A 121 14.16 15.90 25.54
N ARG A 122 15.24 15.47 26.16
CA ARG A 122 15.52 15.75 27.58
C ARG A 122 15.74 17.22 27.88
N ARG A 123 16.28 17.98 26.92
CA ARG A 123 16.51 19.42 27.02
C ARG A 123 15.29 20.27 26.67
N ALA A 124 14.30 19.67 26.00
CA ALA A 124 13.09 20.35 25.63
C ALA A 124 12.29 20.74 26.90
N THR A 125 12.06 22.02 27.07
CA THR A 125 11.19 22.51 28.13
C THR A 125 9.75 22.53 27.63
N PHE A 126 8.90 21.78 28.29
CA PHE A 126 7.47 21.77 28.00
C PHE A 126 6.74 22.55 29.07
N PRO A 127 6.13 23.70 28.74
CA PRO A 127 5.27 24.38 29.69
C PRO A 127 4.13 23.45 30.12
N PRO A 128 3.61 23.63 31.36
CA PRO A 128 2.47 22.83 31.83
C PRO A 128 1.30 23.00 30.86
N ALA A 129 0.70 21.87 30.47
CA ALA A 129 -0.44 21.89 29.57
C ALA A 129 -1.65 22.51 30.29
N GLN A 130 -2.01 23.71 29.92
CA GLN A 130 -3.21 24.40 30.36
C GLN A 130 -4.32 24.28 29.32
N ASP A 131 -4.33 23.16 28.59
CA ASP A 131 -5.34 22.92 27.57
C ASP A 131 -6.72 22.75 28.22
N PRO A 132 -7.77 23.37 27.67
CA PRO A 132 -9.12 23.07 28.12
C PRO A 132 -9.47 21.59 27.91
N PRO A 133 -10.36 21.00 28.73
CA PRO A 133 -10.78 19.63 28.58
C PRO A 133 -11.25 19.33 27.14
N ILE A 134 -10.89 18.14 26.62
CA ILE A 134 -11.32 17.71 25.30
C ILE A 134 -12.67 17.04 25.44
N ALA A 135 -13.73 17.68 24.95
CA ALA A 135 -15.07 17.11 24.95
C ALA A 135 -15.14 15.89 24.02
N LEU A 136 -15.83 14.83 24.44
CA LEU A 136 -16.10 13.65 23.64
C LEU A 136 -16.78 14.03 22.30
N GLY A 137 -16.36 13.41 21.21
CA GLY A 137 -16.88 13.68 19.87
C GLY A 137 -16.49 15.03 19.28
N SER A 138 -15.72 15.87 20.00
CA SER A 138 -15.18 17.11 19.44
C SER A 138 -14.10 16.81 18.39
N ARG A 139 -13.86 17.76 17.49
CA ARG A 139 -12.82 17.61 16.46
C ARG A 139 -11.42 17.28 17.03
N PRO A 140 -10.94 17.94 18.11
CA PRO A 140 -9.68 17.55 18.75
C PRO A 140 -9.69 16.10 19.28
N PHE A 141 -10.83 15.64 19.84
CA PHE A 141 -11.00 14.27 20.30
C PHE A 141 -10.87 13.27 19.13
N LEU A 142 -11.62 13.49 18.05
CA LEU A 142 -11.61 12.61 16.87
C LEU A 142 -10.22 12.59 16.21
N MET A 143 -9.53 13.73 16.14
CA MET A 143 -8.17 13.78 15.62
C MET A 143 -7.15 13.08 16.53
N GLY A 144 -7.30 13.19 17.84
CA GLY A 144 -6.49 12.43 18.80
C GLY A 144 -6.72 10.92 18.61
N MET A 145 -7.97 10.48 18.54
CA MET A 145 -8.34 9.09 18.32
C MET A 145 -7.79 8.58 16.99
N GLN A 146 -7.89 9.35 15.90
CA GLN A 146 -7.31 9.02 14.61
C GLN A 146 -5.79 8.81 14.70
N ASN A 147 -5.08 9.69 15.41
CA ASN A 147 -3.64 9.55 15.60
C ASN A 147 -3.29 8.26 16.36
N TYR A 148 -4.04 7.93 17.42
CA TYR A 148 -3.82 6.68 18.15
C TYR A 148 -4.07 5.43 17.29
N LEU A 149 -5.10 5.45 16.43
CA LEU A 149 -5.37 4.33 15.51
C LEU A 149 -4.26 4.16 14.48
N VAL A 150 -3.77 5.26 13.91
CA VAL A 150 -2.65 5.23 12.94
C VAL A 150 -1.35 4.76 13.61
N LEU A 151 -1.06 5.24 14.83
CA LEU A 151 0.12 4.79 15.58
C LEU A 151 -0.02 3.35 16.06
N GLY A 152 -1.22 2.92 16.44
CA GLY A 152 -1.51 1.51 16.74
C GLY A 152 -1.28 0.61 15.53
N THR A 153 -1.69 1.07 14.34
CA THR A 153 -1.37 0.41 13.07
C THR A 153 0.15 0.30 12.87
N ALA A 154 0.88 1.41 13.06
CA ALA A 154 2.34 1.40 12.97
C ALA A 154 2.99 0.45 13.99
N ALA A 155 2.48 0.40 15.22
CA ALA A 155 2.97 -0.51 16.25
C ALA A 155 2.73 -1.99 15.88
N LEU A 156 1.57 -2.34 15.31
CA LEU A 156 1.29 -3.71 14.85
C LEU A 156 2.17 -4.10 13.66
N VAL A 157 2.36 -3.18 12.70
CA VAL A 157 3.29 -3.41 11.57
C VAL A 157 4.71 -3.59 12.08
N GLY A 158 5.15 -2.74 13.02
CA GLY A 158 6.46 -2.86 13.66
C GLY A 158 6.61 -4.18 14.43
N LEU A 159 5.59 -4.59 15.19
CA LEU A 159 5.61 -5.88 15.90
C LEU A 159 5.83 -7.04 14.94
N GLY A 160 5.05 -7.11 13.86
CA GLY A 160 5.21 -8.16 12.85
C GLY A 160 6.56 -8.11 12.12
N LEU A 161 7.12 -6.90 11.91
CA LEU A 161 8.45 -6.74 11.29
C LEU A 161 9.58 -7.22 12.22
N PHE A 162 9.50 -6.95 13.54
CA PHE A 162 10.57 -7.27 14.49
C PHE A 162 10.41 -8.61 15.17
N TYR A 163 9.20 -9.18 15.19
CA TYR A 163 8.94 -10.47 15.83
C TYR A 163 9.83 -11.61 15.33
N PRO A 164 10.13 -11.77 14.02
CA PRO A 164 11.05 -12.79 13.53
C PRO A 164 12.45 -12.70 14.14
N PHE A 165 12.98 -11.48 14.35
CA PHE A 165 14.29 -11.29 15.00
C PHE A 165 14.27 -11.68 16.47
N PHE A 166 13.20 -11.33 17.17
CA PHE A 166 12.99 -11.72 18.55
C PHE A 166 12.88 -13.24 18.68
N ALA A 167 12.06 -13.88 17.85
CA ALA A 167 11.87 -15.34 17.86
C ALA A 167 13.19 -16.08 17.59
N LEU A 168 13.96 -15.63 16.60
CA LEU A 168 15.26 -16.21 16.29
C LEU A 168 16.25 -16.04 17.45
N SER A 169 16.27 -14.86 18.08
CA SER A 169 17.24 -14.55 19.14
C SER A 169 16.92 -15.25 20.47
N VAL A 170 15.64 -15.41 20.81
CA VAL A 170 15.21 -15.93 22.12
C VAL A 170 14.85 -17.41 22.05
N PHE A 171 14.15 -17.82 21.00
CA PHE A 171 13.63 -19.19 20.85
C PHE A 171 14.44 -20.03 19.86
N HIS A 172 15.44 -19.42 19.18
CA HIS A 172 16.20 -20.06 18.09
C HIS A 172 15.31 -20.60 16.96
N ASP A 173 14.13 -20.00 16.78
CA ASP A 173 13.15 -20.42 15.82
C ASP A 173 13.06 -19.43 14.65
N ALA A 174 13.28 -19.94 13.44
CA ALA A 174 13.24 -19.14 12.22
C ALA A 174 11.77 -18.97 11.75
N LEU A 175 11.07 -18.02 12.34
CA LEU A 175 9.68 -17.70 12.00
C LEU A 175 9.62 -16.59 10.95
N SER A 176 8.56 -16.63 10.16
CA SER A 176 8.20 -15.56 9.22
C SER A 176 6.78 -15.10 9.50
N VAL A 177 6.58 -13.79 9.59
CA VAL A 177 5.27 -13.18 9.78
C VAL A 177 4.70 -12.82 8.41
N GLY A 178 3.70 -13.56 7.97
CA GLY A 178 3.08 -13.38 6.65
C GLY A 178 1.83 -12.51 6.67
N ALA A 179 1.22 -12.36 5.48
CA ALA A 179 0.03 -11.55 5.24
C ALA A 179 -1.16 -11.88 6.16
N GLY A 180 -1.29 -13.14 6.61
CA GLY A 180 -2.36 -13.55 7.54
C GLY A 180 -2.38 -12.75 8.83
N PHE A 181 -1.22 -12.54 9.46
CA PHE A 181 -1.11 -11.72 10.67
C PHE A 181 -1.55 -10.27 10.41
N TYR A 182 -1.00 -9.63 9.38
CA TYR A 182 -1.30 -8.23 9.10
C TYR A 182 -2.74 -8.01 8.66
N ASN A 183 -3.29 -8.90 7.86
CA ASN A 183 -4.68 -8.80 7.43
C ASN A 183 -5.66 -8.94 8.59
N GLN A 184 -5.35 -9.78 9.59
CA GLN A 184 -6.22 -9.99 10.75
C GLN A 184 -6.07 -8.90 11.81
N THR A 185 -4.93 -8.23 11.91
CA THR A 185 -4.65 -7.23 12.95
C THR A 185 -4.72 -5.79 12.44
N VAL A 186 -4.14 -5.51 11.28
CA VAL A 186 -4.02 -4.17 10.72
C VAL A 186 -5.30 -3.71 10.02
N LEU A 187 -5.94 -4.58 9.21
CA LEU A 187 -7.14 -4.19 8.47
C LEU A 187 -8.32 -3.76 9.36
N PRO A 188 -8.63 -4.43 10.49
CA PRO A 188 -9.66 -3.95 11.41
C PRO A 188 -9.35 -2.56 11.99
N LEU A 189 -8.08 -2.31 12.33
CA LEU A 189 -7.65 -1.01 12.84
C LEU A 189 -7.78 0.09 11.77
N MET A 190 -7.43 -0.22 10.54
CA MET A 190 -7.63 0.69 9.40
C MET A 190 -9.11 0.95 9.14
N ALA A 191 -9.97 -0.05 9.24
CA ALA A 191 -11.42 0.12 9.13
C ALA A 191 -11.99 1.05 10.22
N LEU A 192 -11.54 0.88 11.47
CA LEU A 192 -11.88 1.80 12.55
C LEU A 192 -11.36 3.22 12.28
N SER A 193 -10.16 3.36 11.77
CA SER A 193 -9.57 4.63 11.36
C SER A 193 -10.43 5.33 10.30
N ILE A 194 -10.88 4.61 9.28
CA ILE A 194 -11.81 5.14 8.27
C ILE A 194 -13.13 5.55 8.93
N GLY A 195 -13.67 4.75 9.86
CA GLY A 195 -14.86 5.07 10.63
C GLY A 195 -14.77 6.39 11.38
N VAL A 196 -13.61 6.68 12.01
CA VAL A 196 -13.35 7.97 12.67
C VAL A 196 -13.28 9.12 11.66
N LEU A 197 -12.62 8.90 10.52
CA LEU A 197 -12.50 9.90 9.45
C LEU A 197 -13.87 10.33 8.90
N VAL A 198 -14.85 9.44 8.91
CA VAL A 198 -16.23 9.73 8.49
C VAL A 198 -16.86 10.86 9.30
N PHE A 199 -16.52 11.00 10.58
CA PHE A 199 -17.08 12.01 11.48
C PHE A 199 -16.26 13.31 11.57
N LEU A 200 -15.02 13.33 11.04
CA LEU A 200 -14.13 14.49 11.16
C LEU A 200 -14.63 15.77 10.46
N PRO A 201 -15.27 15.73 9.25
CA PRO A 201 -15.65 16.94 8.54
C PRO A 201 -16.73 17.76 9.18
N GLY A 202 -17.76 17.13 9.74
CA GLY A 202 -18.93 17.86 10.28
C GLY A 202 -19.42 17.37 11.64
N GLY A 203 -18.70 16.43 12.26
CA GLY A 203 -19.15 15.77 13.48
C GLY A 203 -20.45 14.98 13.27
N VAL A 204 -21.06 14.56 14.37
CA VAL A 204 -22.32 13.81 14.36
C VAL A 204 -23.48 14.62 13.73
N LYS A 205 -23.46 15.96 13.88
CA LYS A 205 -24.51 16.84 13.34
C LYS A 205 -24.58 16.86 11.81
N PHE A 206 -23.53 16.44 11.11
CA PHE A 206 -23.51 16.30 9.65
C PHE A 206 -24.46 15.18 9.17
N TRP A 207 -24.64 14.15 9.99
CA TRP A 207 -25.39 12.96 9.64
C TRP A 207 -26.91 13.19 9.82
N THR A 208 -27.49 13.81 8.81
CA THR A 208 -28.94 14.01 8.67
C THR A 208 -29.56 12.82 7.90
N VAL A 209 -30.89 12.71 7.94
CA VAL A 209 -31.61 11.70 7.14
C VAL A 209 -31.23 11.77 5.66
N LYS A 210 -31.01 12.98 5.12
CA LYS A 210 -30.60 13.17 3.73
C LYS A 210 -29.21 12.60 3.45
N THR A 211 -28.21 12.92 4.29
CA THR A 211 -26.83 12.42 4.10
C THR A 211 -26.75 10.92 4.31
N MET A 212 -27.48 10.38 5.27
CA MET A 212 -27.60 8.93 5.48
C MET A 212 -28.25 8.23 4.29
N GLY A 213 -29.31 8.80 3.71
CA GLY A 213 -29.94 8.26 2.50
C GLY A 213 -28.99 8.23 1.30
N ILE A 214 -28.25 9.32 1.06
CA ILE A 214 -27.23 9.36 -0.01
C ILE A 214 -26.17 8.30 0.21
N THR A 215 -25.68 8.16 1.45
CA THR A 215 -24.69 7.15 1.80
C THR A 215 -25.20 5.74 1.53
N LEU A 216 -26.43 5.44 1.94
CA LEU A 216 -27.02 4.13 1.71
C LEU A 216 -27.16 3.81 0.21
N ILE A 217 -27.63 4.78 -0.59
CA ILE A 217 -27.71 4.62 -2.04
C ILE A 217 -26.33 4.31 -2.64
N LEU A 218 -25.31 5.08 -2.27
CA LEU A 218 -23.94 4.84 -2.75
C LEU A 218 -23.40 3.48 -2.28
N ALA A 219 -23.68 3.08 -1.04
CA ALA A 219 -23.27 1.78 -0.53
C ALA A 219 -23.92 0.63 -1.29
N VAL A 220 -25.22 0.74 -1.61
CA VAL A 220 -25.92 -0.24 -2.43
C VAL A 220 -25.35 -0.31 -3.85
N ILE A 221 -25.05 0.83 -4.48
CA ILE A 221 -24.41 0.86 -5.79
C ILE A 221 -23.02 0.19 -5.72
N LEU A 222 -22.20 0.53 -4.74
CA LEU A 222 -20.88 -0.09 -4.57
C LEU A 222 -21.00 -1.60 -4.32
N ALA A 223 -21.93 -2.03 -3.47
CA ALA A 223 -22.17 -3.44 -3.19
C ALA A 223 -22.64 -4.23 -4.42
N ALA A 224 -23.37 -3.58 -5.33
CA ALA A 224 -23.82 -4.20 -6.58
C ALA A 224 -22.71 -4.27 -7.64
N VAL A 225 -21.81 -3.29 -7.67
CA VAL A 225 -20.72 -3.20 -8.67
C VAL A 225 -19.48 -3.99 -8.25
N LEU A 226 -19.16 -4.00 -6.95
CA LEU A 226 -18.00 -4.73 -6.44
C LEU A 226 -18.30 -6.23 -6.35
N PRO A 227 -17.30 -7.09 -6.59
CA PRO A 227 -17.47 -8.56 -6.59
C PRO A 227 -17.59 -9.13 -5.17
N MET A 228 -18.46 -8.55 -4.35
CA MET A 228 -18.73 -8.94 -2.96
C MET A 228 -20.08 -9.63 -2.84
N SER A 229 -20.20 -10.56 -1.90
CA SER A 229 -21.45 -11.30 -1.65
C SER A 229 -21.75 -11.42 -0.15
N GLY A 230 -23.03 -11.59 0.17
CA GLY A 230 -23.47 -11.79 1.54
C GLY A 230 -23.10 -10.63 2.47
N TRP A 231 -22.66 -10.94 3.68
CA TRP A 231 -22.27 -9.94 4.69
C TRP A 231 -21.11 -9.03 4.28
N ALA A 232 -20.27 -9.48 3.33
CA ALA A 232 -19.16 -8.68 2.83
C ALA A 232 -19.65 -7.36 2.17
N GLN A 233 -20.84 -7.33 1.59
CA GLN A 233 -21.43 -6.13 0.97
C GLN A 233 -21.59 -4.97 1.96
N LEU A 234 -21.69 -5.24 3.26
CA LEU A 234 -21.77 -4.20 4.30
C LEU A 234 -20.48 -3.36 4.36
N TRP A 235 -19.33 -3.89 3.94
CA TRP A 235 -18.09 -3.12 3.88
C TRP A 235 -18.16 -1.94 2.93
N ALA A 236 -19.08 -1.95 1.95
CA ALA A 236 -19.32 -0.82 1.05
C ALA A 236 -19.81 0.45 1.79
N LEU A 237 -20.38 0.30 2.99
CA LEU A 237 -20.82 1.44 3.81
C LEU A 237 -19.66 2.35 4.22
N LEU A 238 -18.46 1.81 4.50
CA LEU A 238 -17.32 2.59 4.96
C LEU A 238 -16.83 3.58 3.88
N PRO A 239 -16.43 3.14 2.68
CA PRO A 239 -15.99 4.08 1.64
C PRO A 239 -17.12 4.99 1.15
N ALA A 240 -18.37 4.52 1.11
CA ALA A 240 -19.53 5.36 0.76
C ALA A 240 -19.71 6.50 1.77
N SER A 241 -19.68 6.19 3.07
CA SER A 241 -19.78 7.18 4.15
C SER A 241 -18.64 8.20 4.09
N LEU A 242 -17.42 7.72 3.89
CA LEU A 242 -16.24 8.60 3.80
C LEU A 242 -16.29 9.48 2.56
N LEU A 243 -16.73 8.94 1.42
CA LEU A 243 -16.88 9.70 0.17
C LEU A 243 -17.89 10.84 0.33
N VAL A 244 -19.07 10.57 0.89
CA VAL A 244 -20.10 11.58 1.17
C VAL A 244 -19.56 12.67 2.12
N SER A 245 -18.86 12.26 3.16
CA SER A 245 -18.26 13.17 4.15
C SER A 245 -17.21 14.09 3.53
N VAL A 246 -16.29 13.56 2.73
CA VAL A 246 -15.25 14.33 2.04
C VAL A 246 -15.84 15.27 0.99
N LEU A 247 -16.81 14.82 0.18
CA LEU A 247 -17.45 15.65 -0.85
C LEU A 247 -18.26 16.80 -0.23
N ALA A 248 -18.89 16.58 0.90
CA ALA A 248 -19.58 17.64 1.62
C ALA A 248 -18.63 18.72 2.16
N GLU A 249 -17.44 18.31 2.62
CA GLU A 249 -16.40 19.24 3.07
C GLU A 249 -15.70 19.94 1.89
N ALA A 250 -15.64 19.33 0.72
CA ALA A 250 -14.92 19.82 -0.46
C ALA A 250 -15.29 21.25 -0.87
N ARG A 251 -16.55 21.65 -0.65
CA ARG A 251 -17.04 23.01 -0.92
C ARG A 251 -16.49 24.06 0.04
N ARG A 252 -15.97 23.65 1.20
CA ARG A 252 -15.54 24.52 2.31
C ARG A 252 -14.03 24.54 2.51
N VAL A 253 -13.29 23.61 1.91
CA VAL A 253 -11.87 23.43 2.11
C VAL A 253 -11.07 23.62 0.82
N LYS A 254 -9.76 23.84 0.98
CA LYS A 254 -8.85 23.99 -0.16
C LYS A 254 -8.73 22.67 -0.95
N ILE A 255 -8.63 22.78 -2.26
CA ILE A 255 -8.54 21.63 -3.19
C ILE A 255 -7.44 20.60 -2.82
N ALA A 256 -6.32 21.07 -2.29
CA ALA A 256 -5.23 20.21 -1.84
C ALA A 256 -5.68 19.21 -0.76
N ARG A 257 -6.46 19.68 0.22
CA ARG A 257 -7.04 18.82 1.26
C ARG A 257 -8.09 17.88 0.68
N THR A 258 -8.94 18.39 -0.19
CA THR A 258 -9.95 17.57 -0.86
C THR A 258 -9.34 16.43 -1.63
N LEU A 259 -8.27 16.66 -2.41
CA LEU A 259 -7.57 15.62 -3.16
C LEU A 259 -6.98 14.54 -2.23
N GLY A 260 -6.25 14.95 -1.19
CA GLY A 260 -5.67 14.00 -0.25
C GLY A 260 -6.71 13.15 0.49
N HIS A 261 -7.83 13.77 0.92
CA HIS A 261 -8.89 13.04 1.62
C HIS A 261 -9.77 12.21 0.68
N LEU A 262 -10.01 12.65 -0.57
CA LEU A 262 -10.77 11.91 -1.57
C LEU A 262 -10.04 10.64 -2.02
N ALA A 263 -8.72 10.64 -1.97
CA ALA A 263 -7.92 9.45 -2.26
C ALA A 263 -8.25 8.28 -1.32
N MET A 264 -8.59 8.56 -0.05
CA MET A 264 -8.86 7.51 0.96
C MET A 264 -10.10 6.65 0.65
N PRO A 265 -11.31 7.21 0.38
CA PRO A 265 -12.45 6.39 -0.02
C PRO A 265 -12.22 5.67 -1.35
N LEU A 266 -11.53 6.28 -2.31
CA LEU A 266 -11.18 5.63 -3.58
C LEU A 266 -10.22 4.46 -3.37
N PHE A 267 -9.23 4.61 -2.51
CA PHE A 267 -8.34 3.53 -2.11
C PHE A 267 -9.11 2.40 -1.43
N ALA A 268 -10.03 2.70 -0.51
CA ALA A 268 -10.85 1.70 0.15
C ALA A 268 -11.74 0.92 -0.85
N ILE A 269 -12.34 1.60 -1.82
CA ILE A 269 -13.11 0.96 -2.91
C ILE A 269 -12.20 0.03 -3.73
N ALA A 270 -11.00 0.50 -4.08
CA ALA A 270 -10.04 -0.30 -4.84
C ALA A 270 -9.62 -1.57 -4.08
N ILE A 271 -9.34 -1.45 -2.77
CA ILE A 271 -9.00 -2.58 -1.91
C ILE A 271 -10.13 -3.59 -1.79
N LEU A 272 -11.39 -3.14 -1.67
CA LEU A 272 -12.54 -4.05 -1.66
C LEU A 272 -12.69 -4.75 -3.01
N GLY A 273 -12.58 -4.02 -4.12
CA GLY A 273 -12.62 -4.61 -5.46
C GLY A 273 -11.53 -5.64 -5.67
N TYR A 274 -10.30 -5.32 -5.30
CA TYR A 274 -9.16 -6.23 -5.36
C TYR A 274 -9.36 -7.44 -4.44
N GLY A 275 -9.64 -7.21 -3.16
CA GLY A 275 -9.69 -8.26 -2.14
C GLY A 275 -10.76 -9.33 -2.40
N TYR A 276 -11.93 -8.93 -2.87
CA TYR A 276 -13.03 -9.84 -3.17
C TYR A 276 -13.09 -10.33 -4.61
N GLY A 277 -12.45 -9.62 -5.54
CA GLY A 277 -12.54 -9.93 -6.97
C GLY A 277 -11.29 -10.53 -7.57
N GLN A 278 -10.17 -10.59 -6.84
CA GLN A 278 -8.96 -11.20 -7.37
C GLN A 278 -9.14 -12.70 -7.62
N LYS A 279 -8.59 -13.17 -8.73
CA LYS A 279 -8.61 -14.58 -9.09
C LYS A 279 -7.27 -14.98 -9.71
N ASP A 280 -6.86 -16.19 -9.42
CA ASP A 280 -5.70 -16.84 -10.05
C ASP A 280 -6.19 -18.07 -10.79
N VAL A 281 -5.90 -18.15 -12.07
CA VAL A 281 -6.33 -19.23 -12.95
C VAL A 281 -5.11 -19.82 -13.63
N ALA A 282 -4.99 -21.14 -13.63
CA ALA A 282 -4.00 -21.82 -14.43
C ALA A 282 -4.63 -22.24 -15.77
N LEU A 283 -3.91 -21.97 -16.86
CA LEU A 283 -4.29 -22.35 -18.21
C LEU A 283 -3.15 -23.12 -18.83
N ASP A 284 -3.50 -24.22 -19.50
CA ASP A 284 -2.56 -24.96 -20.33
C ASP A 284 -2.85 -24.61 -21.79
N LEU A 285 -1.85 -24.10 -22.50
CA LEU A 285 -1.94 -23.71 -23.90
C LEU A 285 -1.07 -24.63 -24.73
N LYS A 286 -1.70 -25.35 -25.65
CA LYS A 286 -1.02 -26.24 -26.62
C LYS A 286 -0.83 -25.50 -27.94
N THR A 287 0.29 -25.74 -28.60
CA THR A 287 0.65 -25.13 -29.89
C THR A 287 -0.49 -25.29 -30.91
N ASN A 288 -0.86 -24.16 -31.52
CA ASN A 288 -1.93 -24.07 -32.54
C ASN A 288 -3.33 -24.55 -32.08
N THR A 289 -3.54 -24.70 -30.76
CA THR A 289 -4.84 -25.09 -30.22
C THR A 289 -5.47 -23.89 -29.53
N PRO A 290 -6.61 -23.38 -29.99
CA PRO A 290 -7.26 -22.22 -29.35
C PRO A 290 -7.91 -22.63 -28.02
N VAL A 291 -7.72 -21.78 -26.99
CA VAL A 291 -8.37 -21.91 -25.68
C VAL A 291 -9.18 -20.63 -25.42
N VAL A 292 -10.45 -20.79 -25.07
CA VAL A 292 -11.33 -19.65 -24.75
C VAL A 292 -11.23 -19.34 -23.26
N PHE A 293 -10.87 -18.10 -22.95
CA PHE A 293 -10.75 -17.60 -21.57
C PHE A 293 -11.36 -16.19 -21.46
N GLN A 294 -12.36 -16.02 -20.61
CA GLN A 294 -13.07 -14.72 -20.39
C GLN A 294 -13.55 -14.01 -21.67
N GLY A 295 -14.05 -14.78 -22.65
CA GLY A 295 -14.53 -14.24 -23.92
C GLY A 295 -13.42 -13.88 -24.92
N GLU A 296 -12.18 -14.23 -24.61
CA GLU A 296 -11.03 -14.10 -25.49
C GLU A 296 -10.51 -15.46 -25.92
N THR A 297 -9.96 -15.54 -27.10
CA THR A 297 -9.30 -16.76 -27.59
C THR A 297 -7.81 -16.58 -27.52
N LEU A 298 -7.15 -17.49 -26.80
CA LEU A 298 -5.71 -17.55 -26.64
C LEU A 298 -5.18 -18.76 -27.43
N THR A 299 -4.16 -18.56 -28.27
CA THR A 299 -3.54 -19.61 -29.06
C THR A 299 -2.03 -19.51 -28.95
N LEU A 300 -1.38 -20.55 -28.43
CA LEU A 300 0.08 -20.62 -28.41
C LEU A 300 0.60 -20.77 -29.85
N ARG A 301 1.40 -19.77 -30.27
CA ARG A 301 1.97 -19.73 -31.61
C ARG A 301 3.29 -20.46 -31.68
N ARG A 302 4.22 -20.09 -30.77
CA ARG A 302 5.54 -20.73 -30.69
C ARG A 302 6.18 -20.48 -29.33
N VAL A 303 7.14 -21.39 -29.02
CA VAL A 303 8.05 -21.21 -27.85
C VAL A 303 9.47 -21.23 -28.40
N PHE A 304 10.31 -20.33 -27.90
CA PHE A 304 11.71 -20.26 -28.28
C PHE A 304 12.56 -19.68 -27.16
N THR A 305 13.87 -19.95 -27.24
CA THR A 305 14.85 -19.43 -26.29
C THR A 305 15.66 -18.32 -26.94
N GLN A 306 15.89 -17.23 -26.22
CA GLN A 306 16.72 -16.12 -26.66
C GLN A 306 17.76 -15.80 -25.59
N ASP A 307 19.01 -15.63 -26.05
CA ASP A 307 20.14 -15.32 -25.18
C ASP A 307 20.38 -13.83 -25.13
N PHE A 308 20.51 -13.29 -23.91
CA PHE A 308 20.87 -11.91 -23.59
C PHE A 308 22.18 -11.88 -22.79
N PRO A 309 22.89 -10.77 -22.71
CA PRO A 309 24.15 -10.70 -21.96
C PRO A 309 24.05 -11.14 -20.51
N MET A 310 22.96 -10.80 -19.80
CA MET A 310 22.78 -11.06 -18.38
C MET A 310 21.90 -12.26 -18.05
N TYR A 311 21.07 -12.71 -18.98
CA TYR A 311 20.13 -13.83 -18.78
C TYR A 311 19.80 -14.53 -20.09
N THR A 312 19.29 -15.75 -19.99
CA THR A 312 18.65 -16.48 -21.08
C THR A 312 17.14 -16.44 -20.84
N ALA A 313 16.35 -16.06 -21.84
CA ALA A 313 14.90 -16.01 -21.75
C ALA A 313 14.25 -17.15 -22.52
N LEU A 314 13.37 -17.89 -21.86
CA LEU A 314 12.36 -18.72 -22.51
C LEU A 314 11.17 -17.81 -22.84
N LEU A 315 10.83 -17.71 -24.11
CA LEU A 315 9.79 -16.85 -24.65
C LEU A 315 8.67 -17.69 -25.26
N ALA A 316 7.42 -17.31 -24.97
CA ALA A 316 6.24 -17.89 -25.57
C ALA A 316 5.38 -16.79 -26.20
N GLU A 317 5.11 -16.89 -27.49
CA GLU A 317 4.18 -16.01 -28.20
C GLU A 317 2.78 -16.62 -28.19
N VAL A 318 1.84 -15.89 -27.62
CA VAL A 318 0.43 -16.28 -27.53
C VAL A 318 -0.40 -15.26 -28.28
N ASP A 319 -1.07 -15.69 -29.35
CA ASP A 319 -2.02 -14.87 -30.07
C ASP A 319 -3.32 -14.75 -29.25
N ARG A 320 -3.79 -13.53 -29.10
CA ARG A 320 -4.98 -13.17 -28.33
C ARG A 320 -5.99 -12.49 -29.26
N VAL A 321 -7.20 -13.04 -29.31
CA VAL A 321 -8.29 -12.48 -30.09
C VAL A 321 -9.45 -12.13 -29.15
N HIS A 322 -9.86 -10.85 -29.15
CA HIS A 322 -11.01 -10.34 -28.40
C HIS A 322 -11.94 -9.58 -29.35
N GLY A 323 -13.05 -10.21 -29.75
CA GLY A 323 -13.92 -9.69 -30.78
C GLY A 323 -13.19 -9.48 -32.11
N LYS A 324 -13.07 -8.23 -32.57
CA LYS A 324 -12.34 -7.87 -33.80
C LYS A 324 -10.87 -7.48 -33.54
N ARG A 325 -10.43 -7.40 -32.27
CA ARG A 325 -9.06 -7.02 -31.92
C ARG A 325 -8.19 -8.25 -31.81
N GLN A 326 -7.07 -8.22 -32.50
CA GLN A 326 -6.03 -9.23 -32.42
C GLN A 326 -4.74 -8.60 -31.87
N SER A 327 -4.06 -9.29 -30.97
CA SER A 327 -2.77 -8.91 -30.40
C SER A 327 -1.97 -10.15 -30.06
N THR A 328 -0.66 -10.01 -29.91
CA THR A 328 0.22 -11.09 -29.47
C THR A 328 0.77 -10.73 -28.09
N LEU A 329 0.65 -11.65 -27.14
CA LEU A 329 1.28 -11.58 -25.83
C LEU A 329 2.62 -12.32 -25.91
N THR A 330 3.70 -11.69 -25.47
CA THR A 330 4.99 -12.33 -25.28
C THR A 330 5.19 -12.62 -23.80
N LEU A 331 5.16 -13.89 -23.44
CA LEU A 331 5.40 -14.35 -22.08
C LEU A 331 6.87 -14.72 -21.94
N ALA A 332 7.52 -14.28 -20.84
CA ALA A 332 8.94 -14.49 -20.65
C ALA A 332 9.26 -15.14 -19.29
N LYS A 333 10.17 -16.12 -19.31
CA LYS A 333 10.78 -16.69 -18.12
C LYS A 333 12.29 -16.54 -18.26
N ARG A 334 12.90 -15.73 -17.36
CA ARG A 334 14.32 -15.36 -17.43
C ARG A 334 15.14 -16.18 -16.47
N HIS A 335 16.25 -16.70 -16.95
CA HIS A 335 17.27 -17.39 -16.18
C HIS A 335 18.53 -16.51 -16.12
N TYR A 336 18.80 -15.91 -14.97
CA TYR A 336 19.94 -15.00 -14.79
C TYR A 336 21.23 -15.77 -14.63
N LYS A 337 22.22 -15.48 -15.49
CA LYS A 337 23.51 -16.19 -15.56
C LYS A 337 24.36 -16.02 -14.30
N THR A 338 24.40 -14.82 -13.74
CA THR A 338 25.24 -14.50 -12.59
C THR A 338 24.64 -14.99 -11.27
N ARG A 339 23.33 -14.79 -11.06
CA ARG A 339 22.66 -15.14 -9.79
C ARG A 339 22.04 -16.52 -9.77
N LYS A 340 22.01 -17.23 -10.90
CA LYS A 340 21.34 -18.52 -11.10
C LYS A 340 19.88 -18.52 -10.63
N THR A 341 19.24 -17.35 -10.66
CA THR A 341 17.83 -17.18 -10.29
C THR A 341 16.95 -17.23 -11.53
N VAL A 342 15.75 -17.78 -11.37
CA VAL A 342 14.73 -17.83 -12.41
C VAL A 342 13.59 -16.89 -12.01
N THR A 343 13.21 -15.99 -12.93
CA THR A 343 12.08 -15.09 -12.75
C THR A 343 11.12 -15.22 -13.93
N SER A 344 9.83 -15.20 -13.66
CA SER A 344 8.81 -15.08 -14.70
C SER A 344 8.38 -13.62 -14.76
N GLU A 345 8.44 -13.01 -15.94
CA GLU A 345 7.93 -11.66 -16.17
C GLU A 345 6.41 -11.71 -16.35
N MET A 346 5.75 -10.75 -15.74
CA MET A 346 4.32 -10.60 -15.89
C MET A 346 4.00 -9.74 -17.11
N THR A 347 3.35 -10.33 -18.10
CA THR A 347 2.77 -9.58 -19.23
C THR A 347 1.39 -9.07 -18.83
N LEU A 348 1.27 -7.75 -18.69
CA LEU A 348 0.04 -7.09 -18.22
C LEU A 348 -0.82 -6.61 -19.40
N THR A 349 -2.10 -6.92 -19.33
CA THR A 349 -3.15 -6.26 -20.10
C THR A 349 -4.06 -5.51 -19.14
N GLN A 350 -4.22 -4.21 -19.40
CA GLN A 350 -4.91 -3.31 -18.48
C GLN A 350 -6.19 -2.78 -19.10
N THR A 351 -7.23 -2.77 -18.29
CA THR A 351 -8.49 -2.10 -18.58
C THR A 351 -8.81 -1.13 -17.43
N PRO A 352 -9.72 -0.17 -17.59
CA PRO A 352 -10.09 0.71 -16.48
C PRO A 352 -10.63 -0.02 -15.24
N TRP A 353 -11.15 -1.23 -15.40
CA TRP A 353 -11.84 -1.98 -14.36
C TRP A 353 -10.99 -3.08 -13.74
N GLN A 354 -10.15 -3.72 -14.54
CA GLN A 354 -9.31 -4.83 -14.08
C GLN A 354 -8.04 -4.95 -14.91
N ASP A 355 -7.00 -5.46 -14.28
CA ASP A 355 -5.77 -5.91 -14.93
C ASP A 355 -5.80 -7.44 -15.06
N GLN A 356 -5.22 -7.93 -16.15
CA GLN A 356 -4.93 -9.35 -16.36
C GLN A 356 -3.42 -9.50 -16.53
N GLY A 357 -2.79 -10.24 -15.63
CA GLY A 357 -1.37 -10.56 -15.67
C GLY A 357 -1.16 -12.00 -16.12
N PHE A 358 -0.38 -12.21 -17.16
CA PHE A 358 -0.04 -13.53 -17.71
C PHE A 358 1.41 -13.87 -17.38
N LEU A 359 1.63 -15.02 -16.75
CA LEU A 359 2.96 -15.52 -16.40
C LEU A 359 3.21 -16.88 -17.02
N LEU A 360 4.37 -17.05 -17.62
CA LEU A 360 4.86 -18.36 -18.07
C LEU A 360 5.30 -19.18 -16.84
N ALA A 361 4.48 -20.14 -16.44
CA ALA A 361 4.75 -21.00 -15.28
C ALA A 361 5.66 -22.17 -15.63
N GLY A 362 5.40 -22.87 -16.75
CA GLY A 362 6.15 -24.05 -17.18
C GLY A 362 6.07 -24.29 -18.67
N LEU A 363 6.95 -25.19 -19.13
CA LEU A 363 6.98 -25.74 -20.47
C LEU A 363 6.97 -27.28 -20.34
N SER A 364 6.16 -27.98 -21.13
CA SER A 364 6.16 -29.43 -21.22
C SER A 364 7.46 -29.98 -21.81
N GLU A 365 7.78 -31.24 -21.52
CA GLU A 365 9.01 -31.87 -21.99
C GLU A 365 9.11 -31.93 -23.51
N ASP A 366 7.96 -32.10 -24.20
CA ASP A 366 7.87 -32.12 -25.67
C ASP A 366 7.95 -30.70 -26.30
N GLY A 367 7.98 -29.64 -25.48
CA GLY A 367 8.02 -28.26 -25.94
C GLY A 367 6.74 -27.74 -26.63
N GLN A 368 5.66 -28.55 -26.66
CA GLN A 368 4.43 -28.26 -27.40
C GLN A 368 3.32 -27.63 -26.54
N GLN A 369 3.50 -27.59 -25.22
CA GLN A 369 2.50 -27.07 -24.30
C GLN A 369 3.16 -26.17 -23.23
N ILE A 370 2.54 -25.05 -22.92
CA ILE A 370 2.95 -24.19 -21.82
C ILE A 370 1.86 -24.13 -20.75
N SER A 371 2.27 -24.05 -19.49
CA SER A 371 1.40 -23.69 -18.40
C SER A 371 1.51 -22.19 -18.14
N VAL A 372 0.38 -21.49 -18.17
CA VAL A 372 0.27 -20.05 -17.96
C VAL A 372 -0.54 -19.80 -16.69
N ARG A 373 -0.01 -19.00 -15.77
CA ARG A 373 -0.79 -18.50 -14.64
C ARG A 373 -1.36 -17.13 -15.01
N VAL A 374 -2.67 -16.99 -14.89
CA VAL A 374 -3.37 -15.74 -15.16
C VAL A 374 -3.85 -15.12 -13.84
N HIS A 375 -3.39 -13.92 -13.55
CA HIS A 375 -3.82 -13.12 -12.43
C HIS A 375 -4.87 -12.11 -12.87
N ILE A 376 -6.07 -12.18 -12.30
CA ILE A 376 -7.15 -11.21 -12.54
C ILE A 376 -7.21 -10.29 -11.33
N ARG A 377 -7.03 -8.98 -11.55
CA ARG A 377 -6.88 -7.98 -10.49
C ARG A 377 -7.80 -6.78 -10.76
N PRO A 378 -9.04 -6.81 -10.24
CA PRO A 378 -9.95 -5.66 -10.37
C PRO A 378 -9.51 -4.50 -9.47
N GLY A 379 -9.85 -3.28 -9.87
CA GLY A 379 -9.63 -2.07 -9.07
C GLY A 379 -8.22 -1.49 -9.13
N MET A 380 -7.27 -2.08 -9.88
CA MET A 380 -5.86 -1.63 -9.89
C MET A 380 -5.70 -0.20 -10.42
N THR A 381 -6.42 0.19 -11.46
CA THR A 381 -6.40 1.57 -11.97
C THR A 381 -6.83 2.57 -10.90
N LEU A 382 -7.89 2.27 -10.16
CA LEU A 382 -8.37 3.12 -9.08
C LEU A 382 -7.38 3.17 -7.90
N LEU A 383 -6.72 2.05 -7.62
CA LEU A 383 -5.66 1.97 -6.60
C LEU A 383 -4.51 2.93 -6.93
N TRP A 384 -3.97 2.85 -8.14
CA TRP A 384 -2.86 3.72 -8.57
C TRP A 384 -3.28 5.19 -8.63
N ALA A 385 -4.49 5.47 -9.10
CA ALA A 385 -5.05 6.82 -9.09
C ALA A 385 -5.16 7.38 -7.67
N SER A 386 -5.56 6.57 -6.69
CA SER A 386 -5.64 7.01 -5.29
C SER A 386 -4.27 7.31 -4.68
N PHE A 387 -3.23 6.53 -4.97
CA PHE A 387 -1.85 6.85 -4.59
C PHE A 387 -1.37 8.18 -5.20
N ALA A 388 -1.61 8.38 -6.50
CA ALA A 388 -1.27 9.63 -7.17
C ALA A 388 -2.00 10.83 -6.56
N MET A 389 -3.29 10.69 -6.26
CA MET A 389 -4.07 11.75 -5.62
C MET A 389 -3.60 12.08 -4.21
N MET A 390 -3.22 11.08 -3.41
CA MET A 390 -2.61 11.30 -2.08
C MET A 390 -1.34 12.13 -2.20
N GLY A 391 -0.42 11.72 -3.06
CA GLY A 391 0.83 12.42 -3.29
C GLY A 391 0.63 13.85 -3.78
N LEU A 392 -0.20 14.04 -4.82
CA LEU A 392 -0.50 15.36 -5.37
C LEU A 392 -1.21 16.27 -4.37
N GLY A 393 -2.15 15.74 -3.59
CA GLY A 393 -2.84 16.48 -2.54
C GLY A 393 -1.88 17.01 -1.48
N GLY A 394 -0.93 16.20 -1.04
CA GLY A 394 0.10 16.61 -0.08
C GLY A 394 1.11 17.59 -0.67
N LEU A 395 1.57 17.40 -1.91
CA LEU A 395 2.43 18.36 -2.61
C LEU A 395 1.74 19.72 -2.79
N ALA A 396 0.46 19.73 -3.19
CA ALA A 396 -0.32 20.95 -3.32
C ALA A 396 -0.56 21.64 -1.96
N ALA A 397 -0.69 20.86 -0.86
CA ALA A 397 -0.75 21.41 0.48
C ALA A 397 0.58 22.05 0.91
N ALA A 398 1.70 21.42 0.56
CA ALA A 398 3.04 21.95 0.80
C ALA A 398 3.29 23.24 0.02
N TRP A 399 2.95 23.28 -1.26
CA TRP A 399 3.14 24.47 -2.12
C TRP A 399 2.42 25.72 -1.58
N ARG A 400 1.18 25.55 -1.10
CA ARG A 400 0.35 26.65 -0.60
C ARG A 400 0.74 27.18 0.78
N GLN A 401 1.70 26.58 1.46
CA GLN A 401 2.24 27.06 2.74
C GLN A 401 3.49 27.95 2.55
N ARG A 402 3.89 28.20 1.30
CA ARG A 402 4.84 29.26 0.93
C ARG A 402 4.13 30.61 0.89
#